data_f04a395697e48ebbb1e350aafa3e6d64
#
_entry.id   f04a395697e48ebbb1e350aafa3e6d64
#
_cell.length_a   1.000
_cell.length_b   1.000
_cell.length_c   1.000
_cell.angle_alpha   90.00
_cell.angle_beta   90.00
_cell.angle_gamma   90.00
#
_symmetry.space_group_name_H-M   'P 1'
#
loop_
_entity.id
_entity.type
_entity.pdbx_description
1 polymer ?
#
loop_
_entity_poly.entity_id
_entity_poly.type
_entity_poly.pdbx_seq_one_letter_code
_entity_poly.pdbx_strand_id
1 'polypeptide(L)'
;FDNVLSCGMKPFVELSFMPKALASGKNIGLRYKNNITMPKYMVRWCELVEKFLHFLFERYGQEEVRSWYFEVWNEPDLPIFFKGKQKDYFRLYEATARTIKKVDSELRVGGPATSACLWVGDFKNFCQQNQVPCDFISTHHYPGDGFGNIFTVKDALKMMKATHDNAKNKVDLGDTLTEYFFKPWNYKKWTKGILREMDEKARQEAGSTPLFMTEWNSMAVYASPVHDEKYSAAFLIKSVMDLKGVMDAYMFWCCSDVFEEMFILGKPFHGSYGIVNNDGIPKPNFWGFKLLSELAPNRLDLPVTNADVEYAVFVDGDKTQILLYVQDFDYDKNESHNVEITINCAATTVTRQVIDDTHCNPKAEWIHLGKPDLLTPAQVADIKRKTRLTEEPQEFTTDGNTTKLTVSLRTNDVILLTLT
;
A
#
# COMPACT_ATOMS: atom_id res chain seq x y z
N PHE A 1 -8.52 -18.21 -2.09
CA PHE A 1 -7.44 -18.94 -1.42
C PHE A 1 -6.61 -19.74 -2.42
N ASP A 2 -7.22 -20.58 -3.26
CA ASP A 2 -6.49 -21.46 -4.20
C ASP A 2 -5.48 -20.67 -5.05
N ASN A 3 -5.89 -19.53 -5.63
CA ASN A 3 -5.01 -18.67 -6.45
C ASN A 3 -3.85 -18.08 -5.64
N VAL A 4 -4.08 -17.67 -4.39
CA VAL A 4 -3.03 -17.14 -3.51
C VAL A 4 -1.98 -18.22 -3.24
N LEU A 5 -2.44 -19.41 -2.86
CA LEU A 5 -1.56 -20.55 -2.57
C LEU A 5 -0.81 -21.04 -3.82
N SER A 6 -1.47 -21.04 -5.00
CA SER A 6 -0.82 -21.45 -6.26
C SER A 6 0.32 -20.51 -6.68
N CYS A 7 0.34 -19.27 -6.18
CA CYS A 7 1.42 -18.31 -6.37
C CYS A 7 2.52 -18.41 -5.28
N GLY A 8 2.46 -19.41 -4.40
CA GLY A 8 3.41 -19.57 -3.29
C GLY A 8 3.23 -18.55 -2.15
N MET A 9 2.12 -17.81 -2.16
CA MET A 9 1.77 -16.85 -1.11
C MET A 9 0.94 -17.50 0.00
N LYS A 10 0.90 -16.86 1.17
CA LYS A 10 0.06 -17.27 2.30
C LYS A 10 -1.11 -16.31 2.47
N PRO A 11 -2.34 -16.80 2.72
CA PRO A 11 -3.48 -15.96 3.03
C PRO A 11 -3.31 -15.19 4.33
N PHE A 12 -3.67 -13.90 4.30
CA PHE A 12 -3.96 -13.08 5.45
C PHE A 12 -5.46 -12.78 5.37
N VAL A 13 -6.24 -13.38 6.28
CA VAL A 13 -7.70 -13.49 6.13
C VAL A 13 -8.39 -12.42 6.94
N GLU A 14 -8.99 -11.46 6.29
CA GLU A 14 -9.85 -10.47 6.93
C GLU A 14 -11.27 -11.04 7.10
N LEU A 15 -11.77 -11.05 8.35
CA LEU A 15 -13.10 -11.54 8.70
C LEU A 15 -14.10 -10.37 8.72
N SER A 16 -14.48 -9.89 7.53
CA SER A 16 -15.47 -8.85 7.29
C SER A 16 -16.23 -9.13 5.96
N PHE A 17 -17.35 -8.51 5.68
CA PHE A 17 -18.24 -7.77 6.53
C PHE A 17 -19.36 -8.66 7.06
N MET A 18 -20.36 -8.11 7.80
CA MET A 18 -21.42 -8.91 8.39
C MET A 18 -22.33 -9.52 7.32
N PRO A 19 -22.48 -10.86 7.27
CA PRO A 19 -23.47 -11.47 6.37
C PRO A 19 -24.86 -10.94 6.64
N LYS A 20 -25.62 -10.60 5.60
CA LYS A 20 -26.98 -10.04 5.71
C LYS A 20 -27.89 -10.86 6.62
N ALA A 21 -27.77 -12.19 6.61
CA ALA A 21 -28.55 -13.09 7.44
C ALA A 21 -28.25 -12.98 8.95
N LEU A 22 -27.05 -12.52 9.30
CA LEU A 22 -26.61 -12.36 10.70
C LEU A 22 -26.72 -10.92 11.21
N ALA A 23 -26.88 -9.95 10.31
CA ALA A 23 -26.82 -8.54 10.60
C ALA A 23 -27.93 -8.07 11.57
N SER A 24 -27.58 -7.18 12.50
CA SER A 24 -28.54 -6.56 13.43
C SER A 24 -29.33 -5.41 12.80
N GLY A 25 -28.89 -4.91 11.64
CA GLY A 25 -29.48 -3.77 10.94
C GLY A 25 -29.35 -3.87 9.43
N LYS A 26 -29.82 -2.83 8.75
CA LYS A 26 -29.81 -2.72 7.28
C LYS A 26 -28.75 -1.73 6.77
N ASN A 27 -27.88 -1.22 7.65
CA ASN A 27 -26.85 -0.28 7.25
C ASN A 27 -25.83 -0.98 6.34
N ILE A 28 -25.62 -0.40 5.21
CA ILE A 28 -24.66 -0.87 4.19
C ILE A 28 -23.60 0.20 3.99
N GLY A 29 -22.36 -0.25 3.77
CA GLY A 29 -21.24 0.57 3.28
C GLY A 29 -21.07 0.39 1.79
N LEU A 30 -20.48 1.35 1.16
CA LEU A 30 -19.95 1.34 -0.19
C LEU A 30 -20.88 0.79 -1.29
N ARG A 31 -20.37 0.69 -2.53
CA ARG A 31 -21.16 0.31 -3.70
C ARG A 31 -21.59 -1.16 -3.69
N TYR A 32 -20.78 -2.09 -3.22
CA TYR A 32 -21.14 -3.51 -3.15
C TYR A 32 -22.05 -3.89 -1.97
N LYS A 33 -22.55 -2.89 -1.26
CA LYS A 33 -23.63 -3.04 -0.27
C LYS A 33 -23.31 -4.01 0.87
N ASN A 34 -22.04 -4.05 1.29
CA ASN A 34 -21.61 -4.79 2.46
C ASN A 34 -22.35 -4.29 3.72
N ASN A 35 -22.82 -5.21 4.56
CA ASN A 35 -23.49 -4.83 5.80
C ASN A 35 -22.45 -4.53 6.89
N ILE A 36 -22.53 -3.32 7.45
CA ILE A 36 -21.57 -2.77 8.41
C ILE A 36 -22.04 -2.80 9.86
N THR A 37 -23.10 -3.57 10.17
CA THR A 37 -23.65 -3.63 11.51
C THR A 37 -23.08 -4.80 12.32
N MET A 38 -23.18 -4.71 13.64
CA MET A 38 -22.93 -5.83 14.55
C MET A 38 -23.83 -7.03 14.19
N PRO A 39 -23.45 -8.26 14.59
CA PRO A 39 -24.35 -9.39 14.44
C PRO A 39 -25.57 -9.22 15.37
N LYS A 40 -26.74 -9.65 14.92
CA LYS A 40 -27.96 -9.68 15.74
C LYS A 40 -27.79 -10.59 16.97
N TYR A 41 -27.13 -11.73 16.76
CA TYR A 41 -26.77 -12.70 17.79
C TYR A 41 -25.29 -13.07 17.64
N MET A 42 -24.48 -12.71 18.61
CA MET A 42 -23.04 -12.97 18.61
C MET A 42 -22.71 -14.47 18.45
N VAL A 43 -23.51 -15.35 19.09
CA VAL A 43 -23.34 -16.79 18.98
C VAL A 43 -23.40 -17.28 17.52
N ARG A 44 -24.27 -16.69 16.70
CA ARG A 44 -24.37 -17.08 15.27
C ARG A 44 -23.17 -16.63 14.44
N TRP A 45 -22.60 -15.48 14.77
CA TRP A 45 -21.34 -15.05 14.20
C TRP A 45 -20.20 -16.01 14.57
N CYS A 46 -20.08 -16.36 15.85
CA CYS A 46 -19.08 -17.34 16.30
C CYS A 46 -19.26 -18.71 15.63
N GLU A 47 -20.49 -19.21 15.49
CA GLU A 47 -20.79 -20.45 14.76
C GLU A 47 -20.32 -20.39 13.28
N LEU A 48 -20.51 -19.23 12.63
CA LEU A 48 -20.03 -19.03 11.25
C LEU A 48 -18.50 -19.10 11.19
N VAL A 49 -17.81 -18.38 12.08
CA VAL A 49 -16.34 -18.37 12.16
C VAL A 49 -15.82 -19.78 12.43
N GLU A 50 -16.39 -20.51 13.40
CA GLU A 50 -16.02 -21.90 13.71
C GLU A 50 -16.17 -22.81 12.50
N LYS A 51 -17.31 -22.76 11.80
CA LYS A 51 -17.57 -23.57 10.59
C LYS A 51 -16.65 -23.19 9.43
N PHE A 52 -16.34 -21.90 9.28
CA PHE A 52 -15.40 -21.44 8.27
C PHE A 52 -13.99 -21.99 8.50
N LEU A 53 -13.51 -21.98 9.74
CA LEU A 53 -12.20 -22.55 10.08
C LEU A 53 -12.15 -24.07 9.83
N HIS A 54 -13.19 -24.81 10.23
CA HIS A 54 -13.26 -26.26 9.92
C HIS A 54 -13.27 -26.53 8.42
N PHE A 55 -13.98 -25.73 7.62
CA PHE A 55 -13.94 -25.82 6.16
C PHE A 55 -12.52 -25.56 5.61
N LEU A 56 -11.79 -24.57 6.16
CA LEU A 56 -10.41 -24.33 5.75
C LEU A 56 -9.50 -25.51 6.08
N PHE A 57 -9.66 -26.11 7.28
CA PHE A 57 -8.88 -27.28 7.67
C PHE A 57 -9.16 -28.51 6.78
N GLU A 58 -10.43 -28.75 6.45
CA GLU A 58 -10.83 -29.83 5.57
C GLU A 58 -10.23 -29.66 4.16
N ARG A 59 -10.20 -28.41 3.65
CA ARG A 59 -9.76 -28.13 2.29
C ARG A 59 -8.25 -28.03 2.13
N TYR A 60 -7.56 -27.37 3.08
CA TYR A 60 -6.15 -27.00 2.94
C TYR A 60 -5.23 -27.74 3.93
N GLY A 61 -5.79 -28.42 4.91
CA GLY A 61 -5.04 -29.02 6.00
C GLY A 61 -4.75 -28.06 7.15
N GLN A 62 -4.72 -28.60 8.36
CA GLN A 62 -4.57 -27.81 9.58
C GLN A 62 -3.24 -27.07 9.65
N GLU A 63 -2.13 -27.75 9.30
CA GLU A 63 -0.78 -27.16 9.32
C GLU A 63 -0.65 -25.98 8.35
N GLU A 64 -1.26 -26.09 7.16
CA GLU A 64 -1.28 -24.98 6.20
C GLU A 64 -2.02 -23.76 6.77
N VAL A 65 -3.23 -23.97 7.30
CA VAL A 65 -4.07 -22.89 7.84
C VAL A 65 -3.47 -22.25 9.09
N ARG A 66 -2.72 -22.97 9.91
CA ARG A 66 -1.94 -22.43 11.04
C ARG A 66 -0.87 -21.44 10.60
N SER A 67 -0.40 -21.54 9.35
CA SER A 67 0.55 -20.59 8.80
C SER A 67 -0.09 -19.24 8.43
N TRP A 68 -1.41 -19.14 8.40
CA TRP A 68 -2.16 -17.96 8.02
C TRP A 68 -2.39 -17.03 9.21
N TYR A 69 -2.86 -15.80 8.88
CA TYR A 69 -3.29 -14.80 9.87
C TYR A 69 -4.78 -14.51 9.68
N PHE A 70 -5.48 -14.22 10.80
CA PHE A 70 -6.90 -13.90 10.80
C PHE A 70 -7.09 -12.53 11.43
N GLU A 71 -7.47 -11.56 10.63
CA GLU A 71 -7.75 -10.18 11.04
C GLU A 71 -9.26 -10.00 11.23
N VAL A 72 -9.66 -9.32 12.32
CA VAL A 72 -11.06 -9.16 12.62
C VAL A 72 -11.53 -7.78 12.20
N TRP A 73 -12.34 -7.75 11.13
CA TRP A 73 -12.97 -6.58 10.55
C TRP A 73 -12.02 -5.68 9.77
N ASN A 74 -12.61 -4.64 9.11
CA ASN A 74 -11.92 -3.58 8.37
C ASN A 74 -12.36 -2.21 8.87
N GLU A 75 -11.41 -1.36 9.27
CA GLU A 75 -11.57 0.04 9.67
C GLU A 75 -12.81 0.30 10.56
N PRO A 76 -12.91 -0.37 11.71
CA PRO A 76 -14.08 -0.23 12.60
C PRO A 76 -14.21 1.15 13.25
N ASP A 77 -13.22 2.01 13.10
CA ASP A 77 -13.22 3.41 13.52
C ASP A 77 -13.96 4.32 12.53
N LEU A 78 -14.15 3.88 11.28
CA LEU A 78 -14.83 4.65 10.23
C LEU A 78 -16.33 4.27 10.15
N PRO A 79 -17.25 5.26 10.22
CA PRO A 79 -18.70 5.01 10.14
C PRO A 79 -19.17 4.39 8.82
N ILE A 80 -18.37 4.47 7.76
CA ILE A 80 -18.67 3.87 6.46
C ILE A 80 -18.40 2.35 6.46
N PHE A 81 -17.54 1.86 7.37
CA PHE A 81 -17.17 0.46 7.48
C PHE A 81 -17.74 -0.23 8.72
N PHE A 82 -18.08 0.53 9.77
CA PHE A 82 -18.66 -0.05 10.98
C PHE A 82 -19.71 0.84 11.62
N LYS A 83 -20.91 0.28 11.81
CA LYS A 83 -22.02 0.95 12.50
C LYS A 83 -22.03 0.57 13.98
N GLY A 84 -21.05 1.04 14.70
CA GLY A 84 -20.85 0.80 16.13
C GLY A 84 -19.88 1.82 16.74
N LYS A 85 -19.52 1.61 17.99
CA LYS A 85 -18.49 2.34 18.72
C LYS A 85 -17.30 1.41 18.97
N GLN A 86 -16.16 1.96 19.34
CA GLN A 86 -14.96 1.20 19.71
C GLN A 86 -15.28 0.01 20.64
N LYS A 87 -16.07 0.22 21.71
CA LYS A 87 -16.49 -0.86 22.62
C LYS A 87 -17.29 -1.98 21.95
N ASP A 88 -18.06 -1.66 20.90
CA ASP A 88 -18.85 -2.65 20.18
C ASP A 88 -17.93 -3.51 19.30
N TYR A 89 -16.94 -2.87 18.67
CA TYR A 89 -15.90 -3.58 17.94
C TYR A 89 -15.08 -4.47 18.89
N PHE A 90 -14.64 -3.97 20.02
CA PHE A 90 -13.87 -4.77 20.99
C PHE A 90 -14.62 -6.03 21.45
N ARG A 91 -15.95 -5.93 21.63
CA ARG A 91 -16.80 -7.11 21.92
C ARG A 91 -16.86 -8.09 20.75
N LEU A 92 -16.94 -7.58 19.51
CA LEU A 92 -16.92 -8.42 18.31
C LEU A 92 -15.57 -9.14 18.20
N TYR A 93 -14.48 -8.40 18.37
CA TYR A 93 -13.12 -8.94 18.34
C TYR A 93 -12.94 -10.04 19.40
N GLU A 94 -13.28 -9.76 20.66
CA GLU A 94 -13.16 -10.73 21.77
C GLU A 94 -13.89 -12.04 21.45
N ALA A 95 -15.15 -11.95 21.03
CA ALA A 95 -15.95 -13.13 20.71
C ALA A 95 -15.33 -13.93 19.54
N THR A 96 -14.85 -13.24 18.54
CA THR A 96 -14.21 -13.84 17.36
C THR A 96 -12.86 -14.49 17.73
N ALA A 97 -12.00 -13.78 18.43
CA ALA A 97 -10.68 -14.28 18.84
C ALA A 97 -10.76 -15.50 19.74
N ARG A 98 -11.66 -15.47 20.75
CA ARG A 98 -11.91 -16.64 21.61
C ARG A 98 -12.46 -17.82 20.82
N THR A 99 -13.30 -17.60 19.82
CA THR A 99 -13.82 -18.66 18.95
C THR A 99 -12.70 -19.28 18.11
N ILE A 100 -11.83 -18.48 17.50
CA ILE A 100 -10.69 -18.94 16.71
C ILE A 100 -9.76 -19.80 17.60
N LYS A 101 -9.38 -19.32 18.77
CA LYS A 101 -8.51 -20.05 19.71
C LYS A 101 -9.14 -21.29 20.30
N LYS A 102 -10.48 -21.33 20.42
CA LYS A 102 -11.20 -22.55 20.81
C LYS A 102 -11.15 -23.64 19.74
N VAL A 103 -11.20 -23.25 18.47
CA VAL A 103 -11.07 -24.20 17.34
C VAL A 103 -9.65 -24.75 17.27
N ASP A 104 -8.65 -23.87 17.32
CA ASP A 104 -7.25 -24.26 17.37
C ASP A 104 -6.42 -23.13 18.01
N SER A 105 -5.73 -23.45 19.10
CA SER A 105 -4.93 -22.47 19.86
C SER A 105 -3.72 -21.92 19.10
N GLU A 106 -3.28 -22.60 18.04
CA GLU A 106 -2.14 -22.16 17.21
C GLU A 106 -2.50 -21.21 16.08
N LEU A 107 -3.80 -21.04 15.76
CA LEU A 107 -4.26 -20.04 14.80
C LEU A 107 -3.94 -18.62 15.31
N ARG A 108 -3.47 -17.77 14.40
CA ARG A 108 -3.06 -16.40 14.71
C ARG A 108 -4.16 -15.41 14.41
N VAL A 109 -4.60 -14.67 15.44
CA VAL A 109 -5.68 -13.67 15.33
C VAL A 109 -5.25 -12.32 15.85
N GLY A 110 -5.67 -11.25 15.16
CA GLY A 110 -5.36 -9.86 15.52
C GLY A 110 -6.33 -8.85 14.95
N GLY A 111 -5.99 -7.60 15.15
CA GLY A 111 -6.70 -6.38 14.79
C GLY A 111 -5.98 -5.17 15.42
N PRO A 112 -6.57 -3.97 15.48
CA PRO A 112 -7.97 -3.65 15.17
C PRO A 112 -8.23 -3.27 13.71
N ALA A 113 -7.20 -3.26 12.83
CA ALA A 113 -7.31 -2.87 11.43
C ALA A 113 -7.94 -1.47 11.25
N THR A 114 -7.56 -0.52 12.09
CA THR A 114 -8.11 0.83 12.11
C THR A 114 -7.36 1.75 11.15
N SER A 115 -8.05 2.75 10.63
CA SER A 115 -7.44 3.81 9.84
C SER A 115 -6.47 4.66 10.69
N ALA A 116 -5.50 5.30 10.05
CA ALA A 116 -4.64 6.33 10.65
C ALA A 116 -3.93 5.90 11.95
N CYS A 117 -3.55 4.64 12.08
CA CYS A 117 -2.93 4.09 13.29
C CYS A 117 -3.73 4.32 14.60
N LEU A 118 -5.06 4.47 14.49
CA LEU A 118 -5.91 4.71 15.63
C LEU A 118 -6.12 3.44 16.49
N TRP A 119 -6.45 3.61 17.75
CA TRP A 119 -6.81 2.59 18.74
C TRP A 119 -5.75 1.54 19.06
N VAL A 120 -4.53 1.63 18.53
CA VAL A 120 -3.48 0.61 18.76
C VAL A 120 -3.25 0.36 20.26
N GLY A 121 -3.00 1.42 21.02
CA GLY A 121 -2.80 1.32 22.48
C GLY A 121 -4.05 0.89 23.24
N ASP A 122 -5.20 1.45 22.87
CA ASP A 122 -6.49 1.10 23.50
C ASP A 122 -6.84 -0.38 23.29
N PHE A 123 -6.64 -0.87 22.06
CA PHE A 123 -6.90 -2.25 21.70
C PHE A 123 -5.98 -3.22 22.45
N LYS A 124 -4.68 -2.93 22.46
CA LYS A 124 -3.71 -3.73 23.22
C LYS A 124 -4.06 -3.78 24.70
N ASN A 125 -4.37 -2.62 25.31
CA ASN A 125 -4.76 -2.53 26.70
C ASN A 125 -6.04 -3.33 26.99
N PHE A 126 -7.04 -3.24 26.11
CA PHE A 126 -8.27 -4.04 26.21
C PHE A 126 -7.97 -5.54 26.20
N CYS A 127 -7.16 -6.00 25.25
CA CYS A 127 -6.79 -7.41 25.15
C CYS A 127 -6.05 -7.90 26.41
N GLN A 128 -5.11 -7.13 26.92
CA GLN A 128 -4.35 -7.49 28.12
C GLN A 128 -5.22 -7.53 29.37
N GLN A 129 -6.04 -6.50 29.62
CA GLN A 129 -6.88 -6.38 30.81
C GLN A 129 -7.97 -7.46 30.88
N ASN A 130 -8.50 -7.86 29.72
CA ASN A 130 -9.57 -8.86 29.63
C ASN A 130 -9.08 -10.25 29.24
N GLN A 131 -7.75 -10.46 29.15
CA GLN A 131 -7.13 -11.74 28.72
C GLN A 131 -7.74 -12.23 27.38
N VAL A 132 -7.91 -11.32 26.43
CA VAL A 132 -8.37 -11.62 25.07
C VAL A 132 -7.18 -12.01 24.21
N PRO A 133 -7.23 -13.11 23.45
CA PRO A 133 -6.14 -13.48 22.54
C PRO A 133 -5.85 -12.38 21.51
N CYS A 134 -4.56 -12.06 21.33
CA CYS A 134 -4.09 -11.10 20.35
C CYS A 134 -2.65 -11.47 19.96
N ASP A 135 -2.49 -12.11 18.81
CA ASP A 135 -1.19 -12.59 18.33
C ASP A 135 -0.44 -11.50 17.55
N PHE A 136 -1.17 -10.53 16.99
CA PHE A 136 -0.62 -9.38 16.29
C PHE A 136 -1.56 -8.18 16.40
N ILE A 137 -1.00 -7.00 16.19
CA ILE A 137 -1.76 -5.76 16.02
C ILE A 137 -1.67 -5.35 14.56
N SER A 138 -2.78 -4.86 14.00
CA SER A 138 -2.86 -4.37 12.64
C SER A 138 -3.46 -2.97 12.56
N THR A 139 -3.05 -2.22 11.55
CA THR A 139 -3.51 -0.86 11.31
C THR A 139 -3.35 -0.49 9.84
N HIS A 140 -4.00 0.60 9.43
CA HIS A 140 -3.90 1.19 8.10
C HIS A 140 -3.29 2.59 8.19
N HIS A 141 -2.58 2.98 7.13
CA HIS A 141 -1.98 4.30 7.07
C HIS A 141 -1.83 4.79 5.63
N TYR A 142 -2.34 5.99 5.39
CA TYR A 142 -2.17 6.72 4.14
C TYR A 142 -1.57 8.11 4.41
N PRO A 143 -0.82 8.70 3.46
CA PRO A 143 -0.44 10.10 3.55
C PRO A 143 -1.67 10.98 3.75
N GLY A 144 -1.62 11.88 4.71
CA GLY A 144 -2.75 12.71 5.08
C GLY A 144 -3.63 12.19 6.21
N ASP A 145 -3.51 10.91 6.57
CA ASP A 145 -4.14 10.40 7.78
C ASP A 145 -3.50 11.01 9.04
N GLY A 146 -4.31 11.12 10.10
CA GLY A 146 -3.81 11.45 11.45
C GLY A 146 -3.30 12.87 11.69
N PHE A 147 -3.09 13.68 10.65
CA PHE A 147 -2.70 15.08 10.82
C PHE A 147 -3.89 16.01 11.08
N GLY A 148 -4.82 15.56 11.89
CA GLY A 148 -5.99 16.27 12.39
C GLY A 148 -6.49 17.41 11.49
N ASN A 149 -7.68 17.27 10.91
CA ASN A 149 -8.34 18.30 10.12
C ASN A 149 -7.69 18.68 8.77
N ILE A 150 -6.96 17.76 8.12
CA ILE A 150 -6.49 18.00 6.76
C ILE A 150 -7.68 18.13 5.82
N PHE A 151 -8.73 17.34 6.03
CA PHE A 151 -9.98 17.37 5.27
C PHE A 151 -11.15 17.77 6.17
N THR A 152 -11.60 19.01 6.04
CA THR A 152 -12.74 19.53 6.81
C THR A 152 -14.07 19.29 6.06
N VAL A 153 -15.20 19.38 6.76
CA VAL A 153 -16.55 19.38 6.15
C VAL A 153 -16.66 20.46 5.08
N LYS A 154 -16.03 21.62 5.29
CA LYS A 154 -16.01 22.72 4.32
C LYS A 154 -15.26 22.33 3.05
N ASP A 155 -14.18 21.56 3.18
CA ASP A 155 -13.40 21.06 2.04
C ASP A 155 -14.18 19.97 1.29
N ALA A 156 -14.87 19.08 2.01
CA ALA A 156 -15.79 18.10 1.42
C ALA A 156 -16.88 18.78 0.57
N LEU A 157 -17.52 19.83 1.11
CA LEU A 157 -18.54 20.59 0.38
C LEU A 157 -17.99 21.29 -0.85
N LYS A 158 -16.78 21.88 -0.75
CA LYS A 158 -16.10 22.47 -1.92
C LYS A 158 -15.79 21.44 -2.99
N MET A 159 -15.27 20.27 -2.59
CA MET A 159 -14.98 19.18 -3.52
C MET A 159 -16.26 18.68 -4.19
N MET A 160 -17.33 18.45 -3.45
CA MET A 160 -18.63 18.04 -4.02
C MET A 160 -19.15 19.05 -5.03
N LYS A 161 -19.05 20.36 -4.71
CA LYS A 161 -19.45 21.42 -5.63
C LYS A 161 -18.58 21.41 -6.89
N ALA A 162 -17.28 21.35 -6.75
CA ALA A 162 -16.37 21.31 -7.91
C ALA A 162 -16.55 20.06 -8.76
N THR A 163 -16.71 18.89 -8.15
CA THR A 163 -17.01 17.65 -8.87
C THR A 163 -18.31 17.80 -9.68
N HIS A 164 -19.34 18.43 -9.10
CA HIS A 164 -20.59 18.68 -9.80
C HIS A 164 -20.43 19.69 -10.96
N ASP A 165 -19.71 20.79 -10.73
CA ASP A 165 -19.48 21.82 -11.73
C ASP A 165 -18.56 21.33 -12.87
N ASN A 166 -17.54 20.56 -12.54
CA ASN A 166 -16.61 19.95 -13.50
C ASN A 166 -17.28 18.84 -14.31
N ALA A 167 -18.15 18.02 -13.70
CA ALA A 167 -18.93 17.01 -14.44
C ALA A 167 -19.82 17.65 -15.51
N LYS A 168 -20.42 18.83 -15.25
CA LYS A 168 -21.15 19.60 -16.26
C LYS A 168 -20.26 20.07 -17.42
N ASN A 169 -19.02 20.38 -17.14
CA ASN A 169 -18.04 20.85 -18.12
C ASN A 169 -17.23 19.72 -18.74
N LYS A 170 -17.57 18.42 -18.45
CA LYS A 170 -16.85 17.23 -18.91
C LYS A 170 -15.37 17.18 -18.49
N VAL A 171 -15.02 17.80 -17.39
CA VAL A 171 -13.67 17.71 -16.79
C VAL A 171 -13.53 16.32 -16.14
N ASP A 172 -12.38 15.70 -16.30
CA ASP A 172 -12.08 14.40 -15.73
C ASP A 172 -12.13 14.44 -14.19
N LEU A 173 -12.64 13.37 -13.57
CA LEU A 173 -12.72 13.27 -12.12
C LEU A 173 -11.31 13.25 -11.50
N GLY A 174 -10.34 12.58 -12.14
CA GLY A 174 -8.95 12.55 -11.69
C GLY A 174 -8.32 13.94 -11.70
N ASP A 175 -8.55 14.73 -12.77
CA ASP A 175 -8.09 16.11 -12.85
C ASP A 175 -8.73 16.97 -11.76
N THR A 176 -10.02 16.76 -11.46
CA THR A 176 -10.73 17.45 -10.37
C THR A 176 -10.13 17.11 -9.02
N LEU A 177 -9.86 15.85 -8.75
CA LEU A 177 -9.26 15.39 -7.50
C LEU A 177 -7.83 15.89 -7.35
N THR A 178 -7.05 15.90 -8.45
CA THR A 178 -5.71 16.49 -8.46
C THR A 178 -5.74 17.95 -8.05
N GLU A 179 -6.62 18.73 -8.66
CA GLU A 179 -6.80 20.16 -8.33
C GLU A 179 -7.12 20.37 -6.84
N TYR A 180 -7.96 19.54 -6.25
CA TYR A 180 -8.42 19.70 -4.86
C TYR A 180 -7.51 19.09 -3.82
N PHE A 181 -6.80 18.00 -4.13
CA PHE A 181 -5.99 17.26 -3.16
C PHE A 181 -4.50 17.53 -3.30
N PHE A 182 -4.02 17.83 -4.51
CA PHE A 182 -2.60 18.02 -4.77
C PHE A 182 -2.21 19.49 -4.94
N LYS A 183 -3.11 20.33 -5.49
CA LYS A 183 -2.88 21.78 -5.55
C LYS A 183 -3.55 22.45 -4.36
N PRO A 184 -3.14 23.34 -3.85
CA PRO A 184 -2.29 24.12 -3.03
C PRO A 184 -2.36 23.86 -1.51
N TRP A 185 -3.05 22.86 -0.97
CA TRP A 185 -3.28 22.84 0.47
C TRP A 185 -2.91 21.53 1.19
N ASN A 186 -2.77 20.41 0.52
CA ASN A 186 -2.48 19.14 1.21
C ASN A 186 -1.00 18.87 1.34
N TYR A 187 -0.22 18.96 0.27
CA TYR A 187 1.20 18.63 0.34
C TYR A 187 2.02 19.55 1.26
N LYS A 188 1.60 20.80 1.48
CA LYS A 188 2.27 21.72 2.42
C LYS A 188 2.28 21.22 3.86
N LYS A 189 1.42 20.28 4.21
CA LYS A 189 1.33 19.66 5.53
C LYS A 189 1.99 18.29 5.59
N TRP A 190 2.33 17.72 4.46
CA TRP A 190 2.94 16.41 4.37
C TRP A 190 4.46 16.58 4.24
N THR A 191 5.17 16.07 5.22
CA THR A 191 6.63 16.10 5.25
C THR A 191 7.18 14.72 4.90
N LYS A 192 8.38 14.68 4.33
CA LYS A 192 9.12 13.42 4.19
C LYS A 192 9.19 12.73 5.56
N GLY A 193 8.99 11.42 5.58
CA GLY A 193 9.01 10.65 6.83
C GLY A 193 7.72 10.68 7.64
N ILE A 194 6.66 11.32 7.15
CA ILE A 194 5.35 11.40 7.83
C ILE A 194 4.80 10.01 8.22
N LEU A 195 4.94 9.01 7.33
CA LEU A 195 4.52 7.65 7.63
C LEU A 195 5.32 7.08 8.80
N ARG A 196 6.63 7.22 8.76
CA ARG A 196 7.51 6.72 9.81
C ARG A 196 7.17 7.32 11.18
N GLU A 197 6.93 8.63 11.25
CA GLU A 197 6.60 9.30 12.51
C GLU A 197 5.35 8.73 13.18
N MET A 198 4.28 8.49 12.39
CA MET A 198 3.06 7.89 12.90
C MET A 198 3.21 6.41 13.25
N ASP A 199 3.92 5.68 12.41
CA ASP A 199 4.12 4.25 12.59
C ASP A 199 5.06 3.95 13.76
N GLU A 200 6.05 4.82 14.04
CA GLU A 200 6.87 4.74 15.25
C GLU A 200 6.02 4.91 16.53
N LYS A 201 5.03 5.79 16.49
CA LYS A 201 4.06 5.92 17.59
C LYS A 201 3.23 4.66 17.76
N ALA A 202 2.68 4.12 16.66
CA ALA A 202 1.95 2.85 16.68
C ALA A 202 2.83 1.70 17.22
N ARG A 203 4.12 1.66 16.85
CA ARG A 203 5.10 0.69 17.39
C ARG A 203 5.31 0.86 18.89
N GLN A 204 5.42 2.10 19.36
CA GLN A 204 5.55 2.36 20.82
C GLN A 204 4.32 1.83 21.57
N GLU A 205 3.13 2.06 21.06
CA GLU A 205 1.87 1.57 21.64
C GLU A 205 1.77 0.04 21.56
N ALA A 206 2.13 -0.58 20.42
CA ALA A 206 2.15 -2.03 20.25
C ALA A 206 3.24 -2.72 21.08
N GLY A 207 4.35 -2.05 21.39
CA GLY A 207 5.50 -2.62 22.12
C GLY A 207 6.13 -3.79 21.35
N SER A 208 6.27 -4.95 21.99
CA SER A 208 6.85 -6.15 21.39
C SER A 208 5.83 -7.03 20.60
N THR A 209 4.54 -6.69 20.62
CA THR A 209 3.54 -7.41 19.83
C THR A 209 3.81 -7.18 18.34
N PRO A 210 3.78 -8.21 17.48
CA PRO A 210 3.89 -8.03 16.03
C PRO A 210 2.92 -6.94 15.53
N LEU A 211 3.42 -6.00 14.74
CA LEU A 211 2.66 -4.85 14.23
C LEU A 211 2.67 -4.88 12.70
N PHE A 212 1.49 -5.02 12.11
CA PHE A 212 1.31 -5.14 10.67
C PHE A 212 0.54 -3.93 10.13
N MET A 213 1.04 -3.37 9.04
CA MET A 213 0.30 -2.43 8.23
C MET A 213 -0.44 -3.21 7.16
N THR A 214 -1.73 -3.46 7.41
CA THR A 214 -2.53 -4.35 6.58
C THR A 214 -3.19 -3.65 5.40
N GLU A 215 -3.11 -2.32 5.37
CA GLU A 215 -3.50 -1.51 4.22
C GLU A 215 -2.71 -0.20 4.17
N TRP A 216 -2.14 0.14 3.00
CA TRP A 216 -1.48 1.40 2.72
C TRP A 216 -1.33 1.64 1.21
N ASN A 217 -1.22 2.90 0.81
CA ASN A 217 -0.93 3.31 -0.56
C ASN A 217 -0.41 4.76 -0.56
N SER A 218 -0.01 5.27 -1.72
CA SER A 218 0.47 6.65 -1.91
C SER A 218 -0.58 7.72 -1.67
N MET A 219 -1.87 7.37 -1.70
CA MET A 219 -3.00 8.27 -1.49
C MET A 219 -4.25 7.46 -1.13
N ALA A 220 -5.03 7.95 -0.13
CA ALA A 220 -6.30 7.36 0.27
C ALA A 220 -7.47 7.67 -0.69
N VAL A 221 -7.31 8.65 -1.57
CA VAL A 221 -8.40 9.10 -2.44
C VAL A 221 -8.43 8.29 -3.73
N TYR A 222 -9.55 7.64 -3.98
CA TYR A 222 -9.83 6.95 -5.23
C TYR A 222 -9.85 7.92 -6.42
N ALA A 223 -9.47 7.43 -7.59
CA ALA A 223 -9.33 8.19 -8.83
C ALA A 223 -8.27 9.31 -8.78
N SER A 224 -7.26 9.15 -7.92
CA SER A 224 -6.10 10.05 -7.89
C SER A 224 -5.08 9.68 -8.96
N PRO A 225 -4.67 10.62 -9.82
CA PRO A 225 -3.72 10.34 -10.92
C PRO A 225 -2.36 9.82 -10.45
N VAL A 226 -1.97 10.07 -9.20
CA VAL A 226 -0.69 9.61 -8.63
C VAL A 226 -0.57 8.10 -8.57
N HIS A 227 -1.69 7.38 -8.48
CA HIS A 227 -1.69 5.91 -8.46
C HIS A 227 -1.21 5.29 -9.79
N ASP A 228 -1.30 6.04 -10.89
CA ASP A 228 -0.90 5.60 -12.23
C ASP A 228 0.47 6.12 -12.67
N GLU A 229 1.21 6.81 -11.80
CA GLU A 229 2.43 7.53 -12.13
C GLU A 229 3.63 7.11 -11.27
N LYS A 230 4.84 7.50 -11.69
CA LYS A 230 6.10 7.25 -10.97
C LYS A 230 6.07 7.68 -9.49
N TYR A 231 5.24 8.67 -9.16
CA TYR A 231 4.97 9.11 -7.80
C TYR A 231 4.66 7.93 -6.86
N SER A 232 3.80 7.00 -7.30
CA SER A 232 3.42 5.83 -6.49
C SER A 232 4.60 4.86 -6.28
N ALA A 233 5.51 4.75 -7.25
CA ALA A 233 6.71 3.92 -7.13
C ALA A 233 7.73 4.53 -6.17
N ALA A 234 8.01 5.83 -6.28
CA ALA A 234 8.91 6.54 -5.37
C ALA A 234 8.40 6.50 -3.93
N PHE A 235 7.09 6.72 -3.73
CA PHE A 235 6.44 6.59 -2.44
C PHE A 235 6.55 5.18 -1.85
N LEU A 236 6.32 4.14 -2.67
CA LEU A 236 6.47 2.74 -2.28
C LEU A 236 7.89 2.46 -1.77
N ILE A 237 8.90 2.83 -2.56
CA ILE A 237 10.31 2.62 -2.22
C ILE A 237 10.65 3.36 -0.93
N LYS A 238 10.33 4.65 -0.83
CA LYS A 238 10.55 5.45 0.38
C LYS A 238 9.95 4.80 1.62
N SER A 239 8.67 4.42 1.54
CA SER A 239 7.94 3.83 2.68
C SER A 239 8.58 2.53 3.15
N VAL A 240 8.91 1.62 2.22
CA VAL A 240 9.56 0.35 2.56
C VAL A 240 10.94 0.58 3.17
N MET A 241 11.71 1.55 2.64
CA MET A 241 13.04 1.86 3.19
C MET A 241 12.99 2.48 4.58
N ASP A 242 12.02 3.35 4.84
CA ASP A 242 11.87 4.06 6.11
C ASP A 242 11.33 3.20 7.25
N LEU A 243 10.41 2.29 6.93
CA LEU A 243 9.67 1.52 7.93
C LEU A 243 10.39 0.23 8.38
N LYS A 244 11.62 0.00 7.89
CA LYS A 244 12.45 -1.11 8.37
C LYS A 244 12.61 -1.06 9.89
N GLY A 245 12.18 -2.13 10.56
CA GLY A 245 12.24 -2.26 12.02
C GLY A 245 11.13 -1.51 12.78
N VAL A 246 10.23 -0.83 12.08
CA VAL A 246 9.03 -0.20 12.65
C VAL A 246 7.83 -1.14 12.52
N MET A 247 7.57 -1.62 11.31
CA MET A 247 6.52 -2.60 11.02
C MET A 247 7.12 -3.99 10.76
N ASP A 248 6.40 -5.04 11.12
CA ASP A 248 6.84 -6.42 10.88
C ASP A 248 6.34 -6.94 9.51
N ALA A 249 5.27 -6.37 8.98
CA ALA A 249 4.74 -6.64 7.64
C ALA A 249 3.99 -5.44 7.06
N TYR A 250 3.93 -5.39 5.71
CA TYR A 250 3.26 -4.33 4.95
C TYR A 250 2.42 -4.96 3.85
N MET A 251 1.14 -4.63 3.75
CA MET A 251 0.21 -5.13 2.73
C MET A 251 -0.33 -3.97 1.92
N PHE A 252 0.13 -3.87 0.67
CA PHE A 252 -0.20 -2.76 -0.20
C PHE A 252 -1.65 -2.86 -0.72
N TRP A 253 -2.41 -1.80 -0.65
CA TRP A 253 -3.75 -1.67 -1.18
C TRP A 253 -3.74 -1.03 -2.56
N CYS A 254 -3.94 -1.77 -3.67
CA CYS A 254 -4.26 -3.19 -3.73
C CYS A 254 -3.62 -3.84 -4.99
N CYS A 255 -3.94 -5.08 -5.27
CA CYS A 255 -3.34 -5.82 -6.38
C CYS A 255 -3.78 -5.30 -7.75
N SER A 256 -5.05 -4.93 -7.93
CA SER A 256 -5.64 -4.63 -9.24
C SER A 256 -6.65 -3.49 -9.19
N ASP A 257 -6.77 -2.75 -10.30
CA ASP A 257 -7.83 -1.75 -10.50
C ASP A 257 -9.21 -2.37 -10.74
N VAL A 258 -9.32 -3.69 -10.80
CA VAL A 258 -10.61 -4.40 -10.75
C VAL A 258 -11.14 -4.30 -9.32
N PHE A 259 -11.78 -3.18 -9.04
CA PHE A 259 -12.13 -2.74 -7.70
C PHE A 259 -13.49 -2.04 -7.71
N GLU A 260 -14.45 -2.57 -6.95
CA GLU A 260 -15.86 -2.14 -7.01
C GLU A 260 -16.31 -1.32 -5.80
N GLU A 261 -15.42 -0.92 -4.93
CA GLU A 261 -15.76 -0.24 -3.68
C GLU A 261 -16.40 1.13 -3.91
N MET A 262 -15.89 1.92 -4.84
CA MET A 262 -16.37 3.26 -5.16
C MET A 262 -17.06 3.33 -6.53
N PHE A 263 -16.29 3.58 -7.58
CA PHE A 263 -16.76 3.67 -8.97
C PHE A 263 -15.83 2.88 -9.87
N ILE A 264 -16.39 2.22 -10.88
CA ILE A 264 -15.60 1.79 -12.01
C ILE A 264 -15.64 2.94 -13.00
N LEU A 265 -14.53 3.62 -13.23
CA LEU A 265 -14.45 4.73 -14.18
C LEU A 265 -14.31 4.26 -15.63
N GLY A 266 -14.09 2.99 -15.86
CA GLY A 266 -14.05 2.36 -17.17
C GLY A 266 -12.82 2.65 -18.02
N LYS A 267 -11.99 3.64 -17.65
CA LYS A 267 -10.77 3.99 -18.40
C LYS A 267 -9.59 3.14 -17.97
N PRO A 268 -8.63 2.87 -18.87
CA PRO A 268 -7.43 2.08 -18.54
C PRO A 268 -6.58 2.64 -17.40
N PHE A 269 -6.44 3.97 -17.33
CA PHE A 269 -5.70 4.70 -16.29
C PHE A 269 -6.60 5.77 -15.68
N HIS A 270 -7.29 5.41 -14.63
CA HIS A 270 -8.27 6.26 -13.96
C HIS A 270 -7.93 6.55 -12.49
N GLY A 271 -6.68 6.24 -12.08
CA GLY A 271 -6.19 6.56 -10.75
C GLY A 271 -6.72 5.65 -9.64
N SER A 272 -7.07 4.39 -9.94
CA SER A 272 -7.41 3.41 -8.90
C SER A 272 -6.17 2.87 -8.20
N TYR A 273 -6.38 2.14 -7.10
CA TYR A 273 -5.33 1.74 -6.15
C TYR A 273 -4.41 0.60 -6.63
N GLY A 274 -4.80 -0.12 -7.69
CA GLY A 274 -4.12 -1.33 -8.12
C GLY A 274 -2.67 -1.12 -8.56
N ILE A 275 -1.85 -2.16 -8.39
CA ILE A 275 -0.51 -2.20 -9.00
C ILE A 275 -0.56 -2.61 -10.48
N VAL A 276 -1.68 -3.18 -10.91
CA VAL A 276 -2.02 -3.41 -12.32
C VAL A 276 -3.38 -2.79 -12.64
N ASN A 277 -3.53 -2.26 -13.86
CA ASN A 277 -4.80 -1.69 -14.30
C ASN A 277 -5.83 -2.76 -14.70
N ASN A 278 -7.03 -2.34 -15.12
CA ASN A 278 -8.13 -3.24 -15.53
C ASN A 278 -7.76 -4.17 -16.71
N ASP A 279 -6.82 -3.76 -17.56
CA ASP A 279 -6.31 -4.55 -18.69
C ASP A 279 -5.13 -5.44 -18.30
N GLY A 280 -4.77 -5.47 -16.99
CA GLY A 280 -3.62 -6.18 -16.46
C GLY A 280 -2.29 -5.58 -16.90
N ILE A 281 -2.24 -4.29 -17.22
CA ILE A 281 -1.00 -3.56 -17.51
C ILE A 281 -0.34 -3.16 -16.18
N PRO A 282 0.93 -3.57 -15.93
CA PRO A 282 1.68 -3.15 -14.75
C PRO A 282 1.84 -1.63 -14.69
N LYS A 283 1.56 -1.04 -13.53
CA LYS A 283 1.78 0.38 -13.25
C LYS A 283 3.18 0.61 -12.65
N PRO A 284 3.64 1.85 -12.48
CA PRO A 284 4.98 2.12 -11.94
C PRO A 284 5.27 1.47 -10.59
N ASN A 285 4.29 1.41 -9.69
CA ASN A 285 4.43 0.75 -8.38
C ASN A 285 4.61 -0.77 -8.48
N PHE A 286 4.07 -1.45 -9.51
CA PHE A 286 4.39 -2.85 -9.79
C PHE A 286 5.89 -3.04 -10.02
N TRP A 287 6.49 -2.16 -10.81
CA TRP A 287 7.93 -2.20 -11.08
C TRP A 287 8.76 -1.81 -9.86
N GLY A 288 8.23 -0.93 -9.00
CA GLY A 288 8.81 -0.67 -7.68
C GLY A 288 8.91 -1.94 -6.82
N PHE A 289 7.85 -2.76 -6.74
CA PHE A 289 7.89 -4.07 -6.10
C PHE A 289 8.87 -5.03 -6.77
N LYS A 290 8.95 -4.99 -8.10
CA LYS A 290 9.92 -5.80 -8.84
C LYS A 290 11.35 -5.43 -8.47
N LEU A 291 11.71 -4.15 -8.42
CA LEU A 291 13.02 -3.69 -7.95
C LEU A 291 13.31 -4.17 -6.52
N LEU A 292 12.36 -4.03 -5.61
CA LEU A 292 12.51 -4.51 -4.23
C LEU A 292 12.77 -6.02 -4.16
N SER A 293 12.15 -6.80 -5.05
CA SER A 293 12.34 -8.26 -5.09
C SER A 293 13.70 -8.70 -5.64
N GLU A 294 14.42 -7.81 -6.32
CA GLU A 294 15.74 -8.06 -6.94
C GLU A 294 16.91 -7.58 -6.06
N LEU A 295 16.60 -6.94 -4.92
CA LEU A 295 17.63 -6.44 -4.02
C LEU A 295 18.42 -7.59 -3.40
N ALA A 296 19.73 -7.38 -3.27
CA ALA A 296 20.62 -8.28 -2.55
C ALA A 296 20.22 -8.37 -1.06
N PRO A 297 20.47 -9.51 -0.39
CA PRO A 297 19.90 -9.79 0.92
C PRO A 297 20.45 -8.92 2.05
N ASN A 298 21.66 -8.38 1.90
CA ASN A 298 22.33 -7.66 2.97
C ASN A 298 22.27 -6.15 2.75
N ARG A 299 21.34 -5.46 3.42
CA ARG A 299 21.29 -4.00 3.42
C ARG A 299 22.35 -3.45 4.36
N LEU A 300 23.17 -2.51 3.88
CA LEU A 300 24.11 -1.78 4.74
C LEU A 300 23.36 -0.83 5.68
N ASP A 301 23.82 -0.75 6.92
CA ASP A 301 23.27 0.16 7.92
C ASP A 301 23.83 1.57 7.70
N LEU A 302 23.14 2.32 6.87
CA LEU A 302 23.47 3.69 6.53
C LEU A 302 22.41 4.62 7.12
N PRO A 303 22.78 5.84 7.54
CA PRO A 303 21.82 6.77 8.13
C PRO A 303 20.71 7.11 7.12
N VAL A 304 19.46 7.10 7.58
CA VAL A 304 18.33 7.64 6.82
C VAL A 304 18.52 9.15 6.74
N THR A 305 18.52 9.69 5.53
CA THR A 305 18.66 11.12 5.29
C THR A 305 17.34 11.67 4.78
N ASN A 306 17.01 12.91 5.17
CA ASN A 306 15.90 13.66 4.59
C ASN A 306 16.42 14.57 3.44
N ALA A 307 17.48 14.14 2.77
CA ALA A 307 17.98 14.81 1.57
C ALA A 307 16.97 14.67 0.42
N ASP A 308 17.10 15.51 -0.59
CA ASP A 308 16.24 15.45 -1.77
C ASP A 308 16.40 14.10 -2.49
N VAL A 309 17.65 13.62 -2.64
CA VAL A 309 17.94 12.27 -3.13
C VAL A 309 18.31 11.37 -1.96
N GLU A 310 17.54 10.31 -1.79
CA GLU A 310 17.78 9.30 -0.76
C GLU A 310 18.30 8.02 -1.40
N TYR A 311 18.96 7.17 -0.58
CA TYR A 311 19.54 5.94 -1.08
C TYR A 311 19.55 4.81 -0.06
N ALA A 312 19.64 3.58 -0.56
CA ALA A 312 19.93 2.40 0.23
C ALA A 312 20.93 1.52 -0.56
N VAL A 313 21.86 0.89 0.16
CA VAL A 313 22.89 0.03 -0.44
C VAL A 313 22.70 -1.41 0.03
N PHE A 314 22.79 -2.34 -0.93
CA PHE A 314 22.63 -3.76 -0.70
C PHE A 314 23.81 -4.51 -1.28
N VAL A 315 24.25 -5.58 -0.62
CA VAL A 315 25.43 -6.35 -1.03
C VAL A 315 25.19 -7.86 -0.95
N ASP A 316 25.79 -8.58 -1.91
CA ASP A 316 25.85 -10.04 -1.92
C ASP A 316 27.12 -10.49 -2.66
N GLY A 317 28.13 -10.96 -1.91
CA GLY A 317 29.45 -11.24 -2.46
C GLY A 317 30.04 -10.01 -3.15
N ASP A 318 30.39 -10.15 -4.43
CA ASP A 318 30.95 -9.07 -5.24
C ASP A 318 29.89 -8.13 -5.85
N LYS A 319 28.60 -8.47 -5.67
CA LYS A 319 27.48 -7.66 -6.18
C LYS A 319 27.18 -6.54 -5.19
N THR A 320 27.21 -5.30 -5.65
CA THR A 320 26.74 -4.12 -4.91
C THR A 320 25.57 -3.50 -5.68
N GLN A 321 24.49 -3.22 -4.96
CA GLN A 321 23.32 -2.53 -5.50
C GLN A 321 23.08 -1.23 -4.74
N ILE A 322 22.80 -0.15 -5.47
CA ILE A 322 22.49 1.16 -4.92
C ILE A 322 21.12 1.55 -5.43
N LEU A 323 20.14 1.58 -4.54
CA LEU A 323 18.79 2.04 -4.81
C LEU A 323 18.72 3.54 -4.48
N LEU A 324 18.51 4.36 -5.50
CA LEU A 324 18.38 5.82 -5.40
C LEU A 324 16.93 6.20 -5.69
N TYR A 325 16.40 7.14 -4.91
CA TYR A 325 15.03 7.63 -5.15
C TYR A 325 14.88 9.08 -4.68
N VAL A 326 13.98 9.80 -5.35
CA VAL A 326 13.52 11.13 -4.95
C VAL A 326 12.03 11.01 -4.68
N GLN A 327 11.61 11.09 -3.43
CA GLN A 327 10.19 11.11 -3.08
C GLN A 327 9.81 12.52 -2.63
N ASP A 328 8.79 13.07 -3.24
CA ASP A 328 8.20 14.33 -2.82
C ASP A 328 6.67 14.26 -2.93
N PHE A 329 5.98 14.85 -1.95
CA PHE A 329 4.52 14.92 -1.95
C PHE A 329 3.98 16.04 -2.82
N ASP A 330 4.80 17.06 -3.14
CA ASP A 330 4.39 18.12 -4.06
C ASP A 330 4.29 17.59 -5.49
N TYR A 331 3.05 17.37 -5.92
CA TYR A 331 2.75 16.81 -7.24
C TYR A 331 3.24 17.69 -8.41
N ASP A 332 3.31 19.01 -8.21
CA ASP A 332 3.76 19.96 -9.23
C ASP A 332 5.29 20.15 -9.25
N LYS A 333 6.00 19.59 -8.24
CA LYS A 333 7.46 19.69 -8.15
C LYS A 333 8.13 18.82 -9.20
N ASN A 334 9.08 19.41 -9.94
CA ASN A 334 9.82 18.72 -10.99
C ASN A 334 11.28 19.21 -11.02
N GLU A 335 11.99 18.95 -9.94
CA GLU A 335 13.41 19.32 -9.79
C GLU A 335 14.31 18.19 -10.32
N SER A 336 15.49 18.55 -10.83
CA SER A 336 16.53 17.62 -11.28
C SER A 336 17.71 17.65 -10.32
N HIS A 337 18.23 16.48 -10.00
CA HIS A 337 19.38 16.28 -9.12
C HIS A 337 20.45 15.45 -9.85
N ASN A 338 21.67 15.96 -9.89
CA ASN A 338 22.84 15.21 -10.36
C ASN A 338 23.58 14.64 -9.16
N VAL A 339 23.78 13.33 -9.14
CA VAL A 339 24.40 12.60 -8.03
C VAL A 339 25.70 11.98 -8.53
N GLU A 340 26.82 12.40 -7.92
CA GLU A 340 28.11 11.78 -8.10
C GLU A 340 28.29 10.67 -7.06
N ILE A 341 28.60 9.47 -7.49
CA ILE A 341 28.73 8.30 -6.65
C ILE A 341 30.18 7.80 -6.75
N THR A 342 30.80 7.63 -5.60
CA THR A 342 32.13 7.05 -5.47
C THR A 342 32.07 5.83 -4.57
N ILE A 343 32.56 4.70 -5.07
CA ILE A 343 32.49 3.41 -4.38
C ILE A 343 33.90 2.82 -4.31
N ASN A 344 34.32 2.34 -3.15
CA ASN A 344 35.62 1.73 -2.94
C ASN A 344 35.63 0.25 -3.37
N CYS A 345 35.27 0.01 -4.63
CA CYS A 345 35.43 -1.27 -5.32
C CYS A 345 35.72 -1.02 -6.80
N ALA A 346 36.46 -1.91 -7.43
CA ALA A 346 36.72 -1.89 -8.88
C ALA A 346 35.63 -2.67 -9.58
N ALA A 347 34.55 -2.01 -9.99
CA ALA A 347 33.50 -2.65 -10.76
C ALA A 347 33.98 -2.98 -12.19
N THR A 348 33.58 -4.12 -12.69
CA THR A 348 33.79 -4.55 -14.07
C THR A 348 32.59 -4.21 -14.97
N THR A 349 31.41 -4.18 -14.40
CA THR A 349 30.18 -3.76 -15.05
C THR A 349 29.32 -2.90 -14.12
N VAL A 350 28.61 -1.95 -14.69
CA VAL A 350 27.56 -1.19 -13.99
C VAL A 350 26.33 -1.14 -14.89
N THR A 351 25.21 -1.56 -14.34
CA THR A 351 23.91 -1.47 -15.00
C THR A 351 22.94 -0.65 -14.18
N ARG A 352 21.86 -0.18 -14.80
CA ARG A 352 20.77 0.54 -14.15
C ARG A 352 19.42 0.00 -14.56
N GLN A 353 18.45 0.07 -13.65
CA GLN A 353 17.02 -0.09 -13.89
C GLN A 353 16.33 1.18 -13.41
N VAL A 354 15.40 1.73 -14.21
CA VAL A 354 14.85 3.07 -14.00
C VAL A 354 13.32 3.04 -14.00
N ILE A 355 12.71 3.80 -13.08
CA ILE A 355 11.29 4.16 -13.09
C ILE A 355 11.23 5.69 -13.11
N ASP A 356 10.80 6.27 -14.23
CA ASP A 356 10.73 7.72 -14.45
C ASP A 356 9.62 8.10 -15.43
N ASP A 357 9.64 9.31 -15.97
CA ASP A 357 8.66 9.79 -16.95
C ASP A 357 8.68 9.02 -18.28
N THR A 358 9.78 8.33 -18.60
CA THR A 358 10.01 7.62 -19.86
C THR A 358 10.10 6.10 -19.69
N HIS A 359 10.49 5.64 -18.52
CA HIS A 359 10.62 4.22 -18.20
C HIS A 359 9.52 3.76 -17.27
N CYS A 360 8.97 2.58 -17.51
CA CYS A 360 7.89 2.01 -16.69
C CYS A 360 6.63 2.88 -16.60
N ASN A 361 6.37 3.72 -17.61
CA ASN A 361 5.25 4.67 -17.64
C ASN A 361 4.18 4.27 -18.67
N PRO A 362 3.28 3.34 -18.36
CA PRO A 362 2.24 2.89 -19.27
C PRO A 362 1.16 3.95 -19.53
N LYS A 363 0.94 4.87 -18.58
CA LYS A 363 0.00 5.98 -18.73
C LYS A 363 0.45 6.93 -19.85
N ALA A 364 1.75 7.19 -20.01
CA ALA A 364 2.28 8.00 -21.09
C ALA A 364 1.98 7.35 -22.47
N GLU A 365 2.17 6.05 -22.61
CA GLU A 365 1.84 5.32 -23.84
C GLU A 365 0.33 5.38 -24.15
N TRP A 366 -0.54 5.25 -23.15
CA TRP A 366 -1.97 5.42 -23.32
C TRP A 366 -2.36 6.84 -23.76
N ILE A 367 -1.67 7.86 -23.23
CA ILE A 367 -1.86 9.27 -23.64
C ILE A 367 -1.45 9.45 -25.11
N HIS A 368 -0.31 8.87 -25.53
CA HIS A 368 0.15 8.89 -26.93
C HIS A 368 -0.85 8.24 -27.89
N LEU A 369 -1.62 7.24 -27.43
CA LEU A 369 -2.68 6.63 -28.21
C LEU A 369 -3.96 7.49 -28.30
N GLY A 370 -3.99 8.68 -27.70
CA GLY A 370 -5.15 9.57 -27.66
C GLY A 370 -6.15 9.27 -26.54
N LYS A 371 -5.72 8.62 -25.48
CA LYS A 371 -6.53 8.28 -24.29
C LYS A 371 -7.80 7.49 -24.61
N PRO A 372 -7.74 6.37 -25.36
CA PRO A 372 -8.94 5.60 -25.68
C PRO A 372 -9.61 5.06 -24.40
N ASP A 373 -10.94 5.05 -24.38
CA ASP A 373 -11.73 4.50 -23.26
C ASP A 373 -11.53 2.98 -23.11
N LEU A 374 -11.26 2.29 -24.22
CA LEU A 374 -10.97 0.86 -24.26
C LEU A 374 -9.70 0.60 -25.09
N LEU A 375 -8.84 -0.26 -24.59
CA LEU A 375 -7.66 -0.73 -25.30
C LEU A 375 -7.96 -2.03 -26.06
N THR A 376 -7.46 -2.13 -27.29
CA THR A 376 -7.44 -3.41 -27.99
C THR A 376 -6.37 -4.34 -27.41
N PRO A 377 -6.48 -5.68 -27.55
CA PRO A 377 -5.44 -6.62 -27.10
C PRO A 377 -4.05 -6.30 -27.65
N ALA A 378 -3.96 -5.81 -28.89
CA ALA A 378 -2.69 -5.41 -29.52
C ALA A 378 -2.08 -4.18 -28.82
N GLN A 379 -2.89 -3.17 -28.50
CA GLN A 379 -2.44 -1.98 -27.74
C GLN A 379 -2.00 -2.36 -26.33
N VAL A 380 -2.74 -3.23 -25.64
CA VAL A 380 -2.33 -3.75 -24.31
C VAL A 380 -0.97 -4.45 -24.40
N ALA A 381 -0.79 -5.34 -25.38
CA ALA A 381 0.48 -6.04 -25.57
C ALA A 381 1.66 -5.10 -25.90
N ASP A 382 1.42 -4.06 -26.71
CA ASP A 382 2.44 -3.07 -27.08
C ASP A 382 2.83 -2.19 -25.88
N ILE A 383 1.87 -1.70 -25.11
CA ILE A 383 2.13 -0.94 -23.88
C ILE A 383 2.96 -1.80 -22.93
N LYS A 384 2.52 -3.02 -22.62
CA LYS A 384 3.27 -3.94 -21.74
C LYS A 384 4.71 -4.16 -22.20
N ARG A 385 4.94 -4.31 -23.51
CA ARG A 385 6.26 -4.52 -24.08
C ARG A 385 7.15 -3.29 -23.91
N LYS A 386 6.62 -2.10 -24.18
CA LYS A 386 7.36 -0.82 -24.16
C LYS A 386 7.69 -0.36 -22.73
N THR A 387 6.81 -0.66 -21.77
CA THR A 387 6.90 -0.11 -20.41
C THR A 387 7.33 -1.13 -19.36
N ARG A 388 7.93 -2.24 -19.80
CA ARG A 388 8.55 -3.20 -18.87
C ARG A 388 9.82 -2.63 -18.29
N LEU A 389 10.13 -2.98 -17.07
CA LEU A 389 11.42 -2.68 -16.45
C LEU A 389 12.54 -3.39 -17.23
N THR A 390 13.54 -2.62 -17.66
CA THR A 390 14.70 -3.11 -18.40
C THR A 390 15.98 -2.75 -17.68
N GLU A 391 16.98 -3.59 -17.85
CA GLU A 391 18.34 -3.33 -17.40
C GLU A 391 19.14 -2.70 -18.55
N GLU A 392 19.83 -1.60 -18.27
CA GLU A 392 20.61 -0.81 -19.23
C GLU A 392 22.02 -0.59 -18.71
N PRO A 393 23.05 -0.51 -19.60
CA PRO A 393 24.38 -0.11 -19.19
C PRO A 393 24.40 1.29 -18.57
N GLN A 394 25.21 1.46 -17.52
CA GLN A 394 25.49 2.77 -16.90
C GLN A 394 26.95 3.13 -17.12
N GLU A 395 27.22 4.33 -17.61
CA GLU A 395 28.58 4.83 -17.76
C GLU A 395 29.26 5.01 -16.41
N PHE A 396 30.51 4.59 -16.30
CA PHE A 396 31.34 4.70 -15.13
C PHE A 396 32.83 4.80 -15.47
N THR A 397 33.66 5.19 -14.51
CA THR A 397 35.10 5.15 -14.61
C THR A 397 35.66 4.41 -13.39
N THR A 398 36.80 3.70 -13.62
CA THR A 398 37.50 3.00 -12.53
C THR A 398 38.93 3.56 -12.42
N ASP A 399 39.35 3.89 -11.20
CA ASP A 399 40.69 4.32 -10.87
C ASP A 399 41.20 3.51 -9.66
N GLY A 400 42.13 2.58 -9.91
CA GLY A 400 42.55 1.61 -8.92
C GLY A 400 41.40 0.77 -8.41
N ASN A 401 41.15 0.82 -7.11
CA ASN A 401 40.02 0.12 -6.48
C ASN A 401 38.79 1.01 -6.26
N THR A 402 38.64 2.04 -7.08
CA THR A 402 37.54 3.01 -6.91
C THR A 402 36.73 3.14 -8.19
N THR A 403 35.42 2.95 -8.12
CA THR A 403 34.47 3.20 -9.21
C THR A 403 33.76 4.53 -8.99
N LYS A 404 33.69 5.33 -10.04
CA LYS A 404 32.99 6.62 -10.06
C LYS A 404 31.96 6.65 -11.17
N LEU A 405 30.78 7.15 -10.88
CA LEU A 405 29.70 7.34 -11.84
C LEU A 405 28.81 8.53 -11.46
N THR A 406 28.06 9.03 -12.43
CA THR A 406 27.08 10.11 -12.22
C THR A 406 25.74 9.65 -12.75
N VAL A 407 24.69 9.93 -12.00
CA VAL A 407 23.29 9.71 -12.40
C VAL A 407 22.48 10.99 -12.19
N SER A 408 21.46 11.18 -13.01
CA SER A 408 20.48 12.24 -12.85
C SER A 408 19.13 11.64 -12.49
N LEU A 409 18.48 12.20 -11.46
CA LEU A 409 17.13 11.88 -11.05
C LEU A 409 16.29 13.14 -11.03
N ARG A 410 15.02 13.02 -11.39
CA ARG A 410 14.01 14.06 -11.19
C ARG A 410 13.13 13.70 -9.99
N THR A 411 12.30 14.64 -9.58
CA THR A 411 11.29 14.40 -8.55
C THR A 411 10.48 13.15 -8.87
N ASN A 412 10.37 12.25 -7.89
CA ASN A 412 9.68 10.95 -7.95
C ASN A 412 10.29 9.92 -8.92
N ASP A 413 11.56 10.07 -9.32
CA ASP A 413 12.31 9.01 -10.02
C ASP A 413 12.88 7.98 -9.03
N VAL A 414 13.03 6.76 -9.53
CA VAL A 414 13.70 5.63 -8.85
C VAL A 414 14.73 5.02 -9.79
N ILE A 415 15.93 4.79 -9.29
CA ILE A 415 17.02 4.12 -10.02
C ILE A 415 17.61 3.02 -9.14
N LEU A 416 17.72 1.81 -9.66
CA LEU A 416 18.53 0.75 -9.07
C LEU A 416 19.81 0.59 -9.91
N LEU A 417 20.97 0.87 -9.32
CA LEU A 417 22.28 0.58 -9.89
C LEU A 417 22.75 -0.79 -9.40
N THR A 418 23.30 -1.59 -10.30
CA THR A 418 23.94 -2.86 -9.97
C THR A 418 25.38 -2.85 -10.48
N LEU A 419 26.33 -3.07 -9.56
CA LEU A 419 27.75 -3.16 -9.80
C LEU A 419 28.22 -4.59 -9.55
N THR A 420 29.04 -5.12 -10.46
CA THR A 420 29.68 -6.45 -10.33
C THR A 420 31.16 -6.36 -10.73
#